data_f1f1136df0bbc339f5cf299dac8a2dbc
#
_entry.id   f1f1136df0bbc339f5cf299dac8a2dbc
#
_cell.length_a   1.000
_cell.length_b   1.000
_cell.length_c   1.000
_cell.angle_alpha   90.00
_cell.angle_beta   90.00
_cell.angle_gamma   90.00
#
_symmetry.space_group_name_H-M   'P 1'
#
loop_
_entity.id
_entity.type
_entity.pdbx_description
1 polymer ?
#
loop_
_entity_poly.entity_id
_entity_poly.type
_entity_poly.pdbx_seq_one_letter_code
_entity_poly.pdbx_strand_id
1 'polypeptide(L)'
;AKVKNPRKKFLFSISFPKHPINTYLCQKCDLPDITVDQVEHGDINRDVKTAGRVKVGNMKVEKLKVTSGSDTWIWDWLFSAQDPILGGGLVPSDYWETAIVNELAEDGTTVLNTWHLEEVWPTKVDGINFDRTASENTVERIEFSVGTVDQY
;
A
#
# COMPACT_ATOMS: atom_id res chain seq x y z
N ALA A 1 10.82 -32.05 -18.39
CA ALA A 1 10.89 -30.86 -17.55
C ALA A 1 9.51 -30.51 -17.00
N LYS A 2 9.44 -30.18 -15.72
CA LYS A 2 8.18 -29.76 -15.13
C LYS A 2 7.85 -28.32 -15.56
N VAL A 3 6.65 -28.13 -16.06
CA VAL A 3 6.13 -26.80 -16.36
C VAL A 3 5.82 -26.08 -15.03
N LYS A 4 6.37 -24.90 -14.84
CA LYS A 4 6.08 -24.08 -13.67
C LYS A 4 4.88 -23.16 -13.98
N ASN A 5 3.88 -23.22 -13.13
CA ASN A 5 2.71 -22.36 -13.27
C ASN A 5 3.07 -20.92 -12.87
N PRO A 6 2.71 -19.92 -13.68
CA PRO A 6 2.94 -18.54 -13.31
C PRO A 6 1.97 -18.09 -12.23
N ARG A 7 2.39 -17.11 -11.42
CA ARG A 7 1.52 -16.48 -10.44
C ARG A 7 0.57 -15.50 -11.12
N LYS A 8 -0.64 -15.38 -10.61
CA LYS A 8 -1.66 -14.50 -11.17
C LYS A 8 -1.76 -13.21 -10.38
N LYS A 9 -1.84 -12.08 -11.07
CA LYS A 9 -1.94 -10.75 -10.43
C LYS A 9 -3.21 -10.55 -9.62
N PHE A 10 -4.31 -11.21 -9.96
CA PHE A 10 -5.57 -11.05 -9.26
C PHE A 10 -5.67 -11.86 -7.96
N LEU A 11 -4.72 -12.77 -7.70
CA LEU A 11 -4.70 -13.62 -6.51
C LEU A 11 -3.86 -12.95 -5.41
N PHE A 12 -4.47 -12.01 -4.75
CA PHE A 12 -3.85 -11.30 -3.63
C PHE A 12 -4.88 -10.96 -2.57
N SER A 13 -4.42 -10.71 -1.36
CA SER A 13 -5.22 -10.11 -0.31
C SER A 13 -4.42 -9.03 0.40
N ILE A 14 -5.10 -7.98 0.81
CA ILE A 14 -4.51 -6.93 1.63
C ILE A 14 -5.31 -6.82 2.92
N SER A 15 -4.65 -6.68 4.04
CA SER A 15 -5.30 -6.49 5.31
C SER A 15 -4.63 -5.39 6.12
N PHE A 16 -5.48 -4.62 6.80
CA PHE A 16 -5.08 -3.65 7.81
C PHE A 16 -5.62 -4.17 9.14
N PRO A 17 -4.78 -4.72 10.03
CA PRO A 17 -5.26 -5.38 11.25
C PRO A 17 -6.18 -4.55 12.12
N LYS A 18 -6.04 -3.22 12.08
CA LYS A 18 -6.94 -2.30 12.80
C LYS A 18 -8.28 -2.05 12.09
N HIS A 19 -8.41 -2.45 10.83
CA HIS A 19 -9.61 -2.23 10.01
C HIS A 19 -10.01 -3.49 9.23
N PRO A 20 -10.23 -4.63 9.90
CA PRO A 20 -10.33 -5.92 9.21
C PRO A 20 -11.56 -6.06 8.31
N ILE A 21 -12.66 -5.36 8.62
CA ILE A 21 -13.90 -5.46 7.85
C ILE A 21 -13.79 -4.77 6.49
N ASN A 22 -12.96 -3.75 6.38
CA ASN A 22 -12.90 -2.87 5.20
C ASN A 22 -11.91 -3.33 4.14
N THR A 23 -11.11 -4.35 4.42
CA THR A 23 -10.02 -4.78 3.55
C THR A 23 -10.44 -5.64 2.37
N TYR A 24 -11.62 -6.24 2.43
CA TYR A 24 -12.15 -7.08 1.35
C TYR A 24 -12.50 -6.32 0.07
N LEU A 25 -12.64 -5.00 0.16
CA LEU A 25 -13.09 -4.17 -0.95
C LEU A 25 -11.95 -3.63 -1.80
N CYS A 26 -10.71 -3.96 -1.46
CA CYS A 26 -9.55 -3.54 -2.23
C CYS A 26 -9.46 -4.32 -3.54
N GLN A 27 -9.52 -3.60 -4.66
CA GLN A 27 -9.48 -4.17 -6.01
C GLN A 27 -8.07 -4.21 -6.58
N LYS A 28 -7.23 -3.28 -6.20
CA LYS A 28 -5.89 -3.11 -6.74
C LYS A 28 -4.94 -2.65 -5.64
N CYS A 29 -3.75 -3.21 -5.63
CA CYS A 29 -2.71 -2.82 -4.70
C CYS A 29 -1.38 -2.79 -5.44
N ASP A 30 -0.74 -1.63 -5.48
CA ASP A 30 0.62 -1.48 -5.97
C ASP A 30 1.55 -1.39 -4.77
N LEU A 31 2.38 -2.41 -4.58
CA LEU A 31 3.38 -2.41 -3.51
C LEU A 31 4.40 -1.30 -3.71
N PRO A 32 5.00 -0.77 -2.63
CA PRO A 32 6.00 0.27 -2.77
C PRO A 32 7.26 -0.25 -3.46
N ASP A 33 7.87 0.61 -4.27
CA ASP A 33 9.17 0.35 -4.86
C ASP A 33 10.26 0.46 -3.80
N ILE A 34 11.22 -0.44 -3.85
CA ILE A 34 12.38 -0.40 -2.96
C ILE A 34 13.60 -0.15 -3.81
N THR A 35 14.30 0.93 -3.54
CA THR A 35 15.52 1.30 -4.24
C THR A 35 16.68 1.46 -3.27
N VAL A 36 17.85 1.06 -3.73
CA VAL A 36 19.11 1.26 -3.00
C VAL A 36 19.95 2.23 -3.81
N ASP A 37 20.31 3.35 -3.19
CA ASP A 37 21.17 4.32 -3.84
C ASP A 37 22.56 3.74 -4.05
N GLN A 38 23.19 4.13 -5.15
CA GLN A 38 24.57 3.75 -5.45
C GLN A 38 25.49 4.87 -4.99
N VAL A 39 26.57 4.49 -4.31
CA VAL A 39 27.67 5.40 -4.00
C VAL A 39 28.84 5.01 -4.90
N GLU A 40 29.29 5.95 -5.72
CA GLU A 40 30.37 5.73 -6.67
C GLU A 40 31.64 6.44 -6.19
N HIS A 41 32.77 5.78 -6.34
CA HIS A 41 34.08 6.38 -6.19
C HIS A 41 35.04 5.84 -7.25
N GLY A 42 35.88 6.74 -7.75
CA GLY A 42 36.82 6.38 -8.82
C GLY A 42 37.98 5.54 -8.31
N ASP A 43 38.35 4.54 -9.10
CA ASP A 43 39.60 3.80 -9.02
C ASP A 43 40.43 4.08 -10.28
N ILE A 44 41.67 3.58 -10.36
CA ILE A 44 42.59 3.90 -11.44
C ILE A 44 42.03 3.58 -12.82
N ASN A 45 41.31 2.47 -12.97
CA ASN A 45 40.80 2.00 -14.26
C ASN A 45 39.28 1.84 -14.33
N ARG A 46 38.56 2.09 -13.27
CA ARG A 46 37.09 1.92 -13.21
C ARG A 46 36.49 2.63 -12.03
N ASP A 47 35.18 2.86 -12.12
CA ASP A 47 34.38 3.31 -11.00
C ASP A 47 33.95 2.13 -10.15
N VAL A 48 34.08 2.25 -8.84
CA VAL A 48 33.59 1.27 -7.86
C VAL A 48 32.25 1.74 -7.33
N LYS A 49 31.23 0.88 -7.37
CA LYS A 49 29.88 1.17 -6.92
C LYS A 49 29.57 0.37 -5.68
N THR A 50 29.10 1.06 -4.65
CA THR A 50 28.67 0.44 -3.38
C THR A 50 27.25 0.86 -3.05
N ALA A 51 26.60 0.10 -2.16
CA ALA A 51 25.25 0.40 -1.73
C ALA A 51 25.22 1.62 -0.79
N GLY A 52 24.28 2.51 -1.05
CA GLY A 52 23.97 3.64 -0.20
C GLY A 52 22.71 3.39 0.64
N ARG A 53 21.88 4.41 0.77
CA ARG A 53 20.63 4.34 1.55
C ARG A 53 19.54 3.59 0.79
N VAL A 54 18.72 2.87 1.53
CA VAL A 54 17.49 2.25 1.02
C VAL A 54 16.36 3.29 1.05
N LYS A 55 15.63 3.39 -0.06
CA LYS A 55 14.44 4.23 -0.16
C LYS A 55 13.23 3.34 -0.43
N VAL A 56 12.16 3.59 0.31
CA VAL A 56 10.87 2.90 0.15
C VAL A 56 9.87 3.90 -0.42
N GLY A 57 9.25 3.55 -1.55
CA GLY A 57 8.23 4.37 -2.19
C GLY A 57 6.88 4.29 -1.47
N ASN A 58 5.86 4.84 -2.10
CA ASN A 58 4.50 4.81 -1.57
C ASN A 58 3.72 3.62 -2.12
N MET A 59 2.82 3.08 -1.32
CA MET A 59 1.87 2.06 -1.74
C MET A 59 0.59 2.72 -2.25
N LYS A 60 0.05 2.20 -3.36
CA LYS A 60 -1.21 2.68 -3.93
C LYS A 60 -2.26 1.59 -3.87
N VAL A 61 -3.44 1.93 -3.39
CA VAL A 61 -4.55 1.01 -3.23
C VAL A 61 -5.80 1.62 -3.85
N GLU A 62 -6.55 0.80 -4.59
CA GLU A 62 -7.90 1.14 -5.06
C GLU A 62 -8.91 0.27 -4.33
N LYS A 63 -9.93 0.88 -3.74
CA LYS A 63 -11.01 0.17 -3.09
C LYS A 63 -12.38 0.62 -3.57
N LEU A 64 -13.34 -0.29 -3.57
CA LEU A 64 -14.75 0.02 -3.83
C LEU A 64 -15.36 0.76 -2.65
N LYS A 65 -16.24 1.72 -2.93
CA LYS A 65 -17.09 2.30 -1.91
C LYS A 65 -18.39 1.51 -1.78
N VAL A 66 -18.84 1.35 -0.55
CA VAL A 66 -20.08 0.64 -0.24
C VAL A 66 -21.13 1.59 0.31
N THR A 67 -22.40 1.17 0.26
CA THR A 67 -23.52 1.98 0.74
C THR A 67 -23.68 1.95 2.26
N SER A 68 -23.07 0.99 2.95
CA SER A 68 -23.10 0.94 4.42
C SER A 68 -22.20 2.00 5.04
N GLY A 69 -22.60 2.53 6.19
CA GLY A 69 -22.01 3.72 6.80
C GLY A 69 -20.61 3.60 7.39
N SER A 70 -19.87 2.53 7.11
CA SER A 70 -18.53 2.32 7.67
C SER A 70 -17.39 2.69 6.69
N ASP A 71 -17.69 3.46 5.66
CA ASP A 71 -16.74 3.71 4.55
C ASP A 71 -15.96 5.03 4.71
N THR A 72 -15.87 5.54 5.94
CA THR A 72 -15.15 6.78 6.25
C THR A 72 -13.81 6.55 6.95
N TRP A 73 -13.43 5.30 7.21
CA TRP A 73 -12.25 4.97 8.00
C TRP A 73 -10.93 5.52 7.41
N ILE A 74 -10.83 5.60 6.10
CA ILE A 74 -9.64 6.17 5.43
C ILE A 74 -9.53 7.67 5.70
N TRP A 75 -10.65 8.39 5.60
CA TRP A 75 -10.69 9.82 5.84
C TRP A 75 -10.40 10.13 7.32
N ASP A 76 -10.94 9.35 8.24
CA ASP A 76 -10.67 9.49 9.66
C ASP A 76 -9.19 9.26 9.98
N TRP A 77 -8.59 8.26 9.33
CA TRP A 77 -7.17 7.98 9.47
C TRP A 77 -6.30 9.10 8.90
N LEU A 78 -6.64 9.59 7.70
CA LEU A 78 -5.92 10.71 7.08
C LEU A 78 -5.94 11.94 7.97
N PHE A 79 -7.11 12.28 8.52
CA PHE A 79 -7.27 13.45 9.38
C PHE A 79 -6.66 13.25 10.77
N SER A 80 -6.44 12.03 11.22
CA SER A 80 -5.70 11.79 12.46
C SER A 80 -4.23 12.19 12.32
N ALA A 81 -3.66 12.08 11.13
CA ALA A 81 -2.30 12.55 10.86
C ALA A 81 -2.23 14.08 10.81
N GLN A 82 -3.20 14.73 10.16
CA GLN A 82 -3.30 16.18 10.07
C GLN A 82 -4.74 16.61 9.85
N ASP A 83 -5.31 17.31 10.81
CA ASP A 83 -6.68 17.81 10.73
C ASP A 83 -6.69 19.18 10.02
N PRO A 84 -7.38 19.30 8.85
CA PRO A 84 -7.40 20.55 8.10
C PRO A 84 -8.24 21.65 8.76
N ILE A 85 -9.16 21.29 9.66
CA ILE A 85 -10.06 22.24 10.33
C ILE A 85 -9.41 22.79 11.60
N LEU A 86 -8.87 21.91 12.44
CA LEU A 86 -8.29 22.28 13.73
C LEU A 86 -6.80 22.63 13.65
N GLY A 87 -6.13 22.26 12.55
CA GLY A 87 -4.72 22.58 12.33
C GLY A 87 -3.78 21.83 13.28
N GLY A 88 -3.87 20.54 13.32
CA GLY A 88 -2.98 19.70 14.13
C GLY A 88 -3.23 18.24 13.85
N GLY A 89 -2.46 17.38 14.49
CA GLY A 89 -2.60 15.94 14.31
C GLY A 89 -2.01 15.18 15.49
N LEU A 90 -2.12 13.86 15.43
CA LEU A 90 -1.53 12.96 16.41
C LEU A 90 -0.02 12.85 16.17
N VAL A 91 0.70 12.34 17.16
CA VAL A 91 2.12 12.00 16.97
C VAL A 91 2.23 10.78 16.04
N PRO A 92 3.35 10.62 15.30
CA PRO A 92 3.48 9.54 14.32
C PRO A 92 3.16 8.14 14.86
N SER A 93 3.58 7.82 16.07
CA SER A 93 3.30 6.51 16.67
C SER A 93 1.80 6.23 16.84
N ASP A 94 0.93 7.24 16.85
CA ASP A 94 -0.51 7.08 17.03
C ASP A 94 -1.24 6.87 15.70
N TYR A 95 -0.72 7.40 14.57
CA TYR A 95 -1.37 7.22 13.27
C TYR A 95 -0.68 6.18 12.37
N TRP A 96 0.52 5.74 12.71
CA TRP A 96 1.16 4.65 11.98
C TRP A 96 0.47 3.32 12.23
N GLU A 97 0.25 2.56 11.17
CA GLU A 97 -0.37 1.24 11.24
C GLU A 97 0.42 0.24 10.42
N THR A 98 0.16 -1.03 10.64
CA THR A 98 0.73 -2.14 9.88
C THR A 98 -0.23 -2.54 8.79
N ALA A 99 0.29 -2.81 7.59
CA ALA A 99 -0.46 -3.42 6.50
C ALA A 99 0.18 -4.76 6.13
N ILE A 100 -0.65 -5.73 5.76
CA ILE A 100 -0.20 -7.05 5.36
C ILE A 100 -0.77 -7.34 3.97
N VAL A 101 0.12 -7.66 3.02
CA VAL A 101 -0.27 -8.05 1.67
C VAL A 101 0.18 -9.49 1.44
N ASN A 102 -0.76 -10.33 1.03
CA ASN A 102 -0.51 -11.74 0.75
C ASN A 102 -0.67 -12.00 -0.76
N GLU A 103 0.26 -12.74 -1.31
CA GLU A 103 0.13 -13.33 -2.65
C GLU A 103 -0.40 -14.74 -2.50
N LEU A 104 -1.49 -15.05 -3.22
CA LEU A 104 -2.23 -16.29 -3.07
C LEU A 104 -1.92 -17.27 -4.20
N ALA A 105 -2.05 -18.56 -3.90
CA ALA A 105 -1.99 -19.63 -4.88
C ALA A 105 -3.30 -19.71 -5.68
N GLU A 106 -3.33 -20.58 -6.70
CA GLU A 106 -4.51 -20.73 -7.57
C GLU A 106 -5.79 -21.20 -6.85
N ASP A 107 -5.66 -21.80 -5.67
CA ASP A 107 -6.82 -22.17 -4.84
C ASP A 107 -7.48 -20.96 -4.16
N GLY A 108 -6.83 -19.80 -4.20
CA GLY A 108 -7.35 -18.57 -3.61
C GLY A 108 -7.20 -18.46 -2.09
N THR A 109 -6.62 -19.45 -1.44
CA THR A 109 -6.50 -19.49 0.03
C THR A 109 -5.09 -19.72 0.53
N THR A 110 -4.28 -20.50 -0.18
CA THR A 110 -2.90 -20.78 0.22
C THR A 110 -2.02 -19.56 -0.02
N VAL A 111 -1.34 -19.09 1.02
CA VAL A 111 -0.45 -17.93 0.93
C VAL A 111 0.92 -18.37 0.43
N LEU A 112 1.38 -17.74 -0.65
CA LEU A 112 2.71 -18.01 -1.24
C LEU A 112 3.77 -17.07 -0.66
N ASN A 113 3.47 -15.77 -0.60
CA ASN A 113 4.34 -14.76 -0.04
C ASN A 113 3.52 -13.78 0.80
N THR A 114 4.16 -13.24 1.82
CA THR A 114 3.56 -12.22 2.68
C THR A 114 4.51 -11.02 2.77
N TRP A 115 4.00 -9.83 2.55
CA TRP A 115 4.71 -8.58 2.77
C TRP A 115 4.13 -7.89 3.99
N HIS A 116 4.95 -7.59 4.98
CA HIS A 116 4.59 -6.77 6.13
C HIS A 116 5.10 -5.36 5.89
N LEU A 117 4.18 -4.41 5.90
CA LEU A 117 4.48 -3.00 5.73
C LEU A 117 4.26 -2.30 7.07
N GLU A 118 5.30 -1.63 7.54
CA GLU A 118 5.28 -0.93 8.83
C GLU A 118 5.32 0.57 8.62
N GLU A 119 4.85 1.30 9.62
CA GLU A 119 4.78 2.77 9.60
C GLU A 119 3.96 3.27 8.40
N VAL A 120 2.80 2.63 8.18
CA VAL A 120 1.89 2.93 7.07
C VAL A 120 0.87 3.95 7.50
N TRP A 121 0.69 4.99 6.70
CA TRP A 121 -0.37 5.98 6.91
C TRP A 121 -0.75 6.60 5.56
N PRO A 122 -2.02 7.02 5.38
CA PRO A 122 -2.46 7.60 4.13
C PRO A 122 -1.93 9.02 3.97
N THR A 123 -1.32 9.32 2.82
CA THR A 123 -0.83 10.66 2.48
C THR A 123 -1.78 11.38 1.55
N LYS A 124 -2.56 10.62 0.77
CA LYS A 124 -3.43 11.18 -0.25
C LYS A 124 -4.62 10.26 -0.47
N VAL A 125 -5.79 10.87 -0.54
CA VAL A 125 -7.02 10.22 -1.02
C VAL A 125 -7.48 11.00 -2.24
N ASP A 126 -7.56 10.36 -3.40
CA ASP A 126 -8.00 11.02 -4.62
C ASP A 126 -9.48 11.41 -4.52
N GLY A 127 -9.82 12.57 -5.07
CA GLY A 127 -11.20 13.02 -5.16
C GLY A 127 -12.03 12.05 -6.02
N ILE A 128 -13.24 11.75 -5.54
CA ILE A 128 -14.15 10.86 -6.22
C ILE A 128 -14.81 11.62 -7.39
N ASN A 129 -14.86 10.97 -8.56
CA ASN A 129 -15.58 11.49 -9.71
C ASN A 129 -17.00 10.94 -9.72
N PHE A 130 -17.98 11.83 -9.64
CA PHE A 130 -19.38 11.46 -9.72
C PHE A 130 -19.92 11.81 -11.12
N ASP A 131 -20.45 10.81 -11.80
CA ASP A 131 -21.01 10.95 -13.14
C ASP A 131 -22.29 10.12 -13.26
N ARG A 132 -23.43 10.80 -13.48
CA ARG A 132 -24.74 10.15 -13.58
C ARG A 132 -24.91 9.31 -14.84
N THR A 133 -24.09 9.54 -15.86
CA THR A 133 -24.13 8.81 -17.12
C THR A 133 -23.24 7.56 -17.10
N ALA A 134 -22.31 7.44 -16.15
CA ALA A 134 -21.42 6.31 -16.03
C ALA A 134 -22.08 5.11 -15.34
N SER A 135 -21.81 3.91 -15.85
CA SER A 135 -22.30 2.64 -15.29
C SER A 135 -21.29 1.99 -14.36
N GLU A 136 -20.27 2.70 -13.95
CA GLU A 136 -19.16 2.17 -13.15
C GLU A 136 -19.45 2.30 -11.66
N ASN A 137 -18.85 1.40 -10.87
CA ASN A 137 -18.85 1.50 -9.42
C ASN A 137 -17.96 2.65 -8.95
N THR A 138 -18.30 3.24 -7.82
CA THR A 138 -17.47 4.26 -7.20
C THR A 138 -16.22 3.63 -6.59
N VAL A 139 -15.04 4.11 -6.99
CA VAL A 139 -13.75 3.62 -6.56
C VAL A 139 -13.00 4.75 -5.85
N GLU A 140 -12.38 4.42 -4.73
CA GLU A 140 -11.53 5.34 -3.98
C GLU A 140 -10.07 4.93 -4.13
N ARG A 141 -9.23 5.86 -4.57
CA ARG A 141 -7.79 5.65 -4.73
C ARG A 141 -7.06 6.30 -3.58
N ILE A 142 -6.19 5.54 -2.95
CA ILE A 142 -5.48 5.96 -1.75
C ILE A 142 -3.99 5.73 -1.94
N GLU A 143 -3.19 6.70 -1.57
CA GLU A 143 -1.75 6.59 -1.54
C GLU A 143 -1.27 6.57 -0.10
N PHE A 144 -0.49 5.55 0.26
CA PHE A 144 0.05 5.35 1.60
C PHE A 144 1.55 5.58 1.62
N SER A 145 2.02 6.29 2.63
CA SER A 145 3.45 6.32 2.97
C SER A 145 3.80 5.04 3.72
N VAL A 146 4.92 4.45 3.38
CA VAL A 146 5.41 3.20 4.00
C VAL A 146 6.81 3.43 4.51
N GLY A 147 7.06 3.06 5.77
CA GLY A 147 8.38 3.19 6.37
C GLY A 147 9.30 2.03 6.04
N THR A 148 8.83 0.81 6.26
CA THR A 148 9.62 -0.41 5.99
C THR A 148 8.76 -1.50 5.37
N VAL A 149 9.40 -2.40 4.62
CA VAL A 149 8.77 -3.55 4.00
C VAL A 149 9.61 -4.79 4.29
N ASP A 150 8.98 -5.79 4.88
CA ASP A 150 9.57 -7.12 5.08
C ASP A 150 8.79 -8.15 4.26
N GLN A 151 9.49 -9.10 3.69
CA GLN A 151 8.90 -10.22 2.96
C GLN A 151 9.16 -11.53 3.70
N TYR A 152 8.10 -12.31 3.86
CA TYR A 152 8.17 -13.63 4.49
C TYR A 152 7.86 -14.75 3.51
#